data_5c148353fc8d34491d30ae899fd97831
#
_entry.id   5c148353fc8d34491d30ae899fd97831
#
_cell.length_a   1.000
_cell.length_b   1.000
_cell.length_c   1.000
_cell.angle_alpha   90.00
_cell.angle_beta   90.00
_cell.angle_gamma   90.00
#
_symmetry.space_group_name_H-M   'P 1'
#
loop_
_entity.id
_entity.type
_entity.pdbx_description
1 polymer ?
#
loop_
_entity_poly.entity_id
_entity_poly.type
_entity_poly.pdbx_seq_one_letter_code
_entity_poly.pdbx_strand_id
1 'polypeptide(L)'
;MPSLLAYNFAMLWNGNNVAYESSPATSQMEEEVGMEFAKLMSYKDGWGHIVADGSLANLEGLWYARNIKSLPLAMKEVTPELVAGKSDWELMNLSTEEIMNLLDSVPEKIDEIKAHSARSGKHLEKLGKWLVPQTKHYSWLKAADIIGIGLDQVIPVPVDHNYRMDINELEKIVRGLAAEKTPILGVVGVVGSTEEGA
;
A
#
# COMPACT_ATOMS: atom_id res chain seq x y z
N MET A 1 2.87 25.70 18.92
CA MET A 1 3.43 26.98 18.43
C MET A 1 4.63 26.84 17.48
N PRO A 2 5.68 26.01 17.70
CA PRO A 2 6.79 25.89 16.73
C PRO A 2 6.34 25.54 15.30
N SER A 3 5.38 24.64 15.14
CA SER A 3 4.86 24.24 13.83
C SER A 3 4.19 25.37 13.06
N LEU A 4 3.46 26.29 13.74
CA LEU A 4 2.86 27.44 13.09
C LEU A 4 3.91 28.46 12.63
N LEU A 5 4.96 28.66 13.42
CA LEU A 5 6.07 29.53 13.05
C LEU A 5 6.84 28.95 11.85
N ALA A 6 7.11 27.66 11.87
CA ALA A 6 7.77 26.95 10.76
C ALA A 6 6.90 27.02 9.49
N TYR A 7 5.58 26.84 9.60
CA TYR A 7 4.66 26.93 8.46
C TYR A 7 4.65 28.35 7.85
N ASN A 8 4.53 29.39 8.70
CA ASN A 8 4.59 30.78 8.22
C ASN A 8 5.91 31.10 7.54
N PHE A 9 7.01 30.59 8.08
CA PHE A 9 8.33 30.79 7.49
C PHE A 9 8.47 30.06 6.16
N ALA A 10 7.99 28.80 6.09
CA ALA A 10 8.02 27.99 4.87
C ALA A 10 7.22 28.63 3.72
N MET A 11 6.11 29.31 4.02
CA MET A 11 5.32 30.02 3.00
C MET A 11 6.10 31.12 2.28
N LEU A 12 7.07 31.76 2.95
CA LEU A 12 7.91 32.79 2.33
C LEU A 12 8.84 32.22 1.24
N TRP A 13 9.26 30.99 1.40
CA TRP A 13 10.19 30.32 0.51
C TRP A 13 9.50 29.41 -0.51
N ASN A 14 8.28 28.96 -0.20
CA ASN A 14 7.47 28.11 -1.06
C ASN A 14 8.27 26.93 -1.64
N GLY A 15 9.01 26.21 -0.78
CA GLY A 15 9.82 25.06 -1.15
C GLY A 15 8.96 23.96 -1.77
N ASN A 16 9.47 23.28 -2.80
CA ASN A 16 8.77 22.21 -3.47
C ASN A 16 9.63 20.93 -3.48
N ASN A 17 9.18 19.89 -2.78
CA ASN A 17 9.89 18.62 -2.65
C ASN A 17 9.72 17.68 -3.86
N VAL A 18 9.12 18.14 -4.97
CA VAL A 18 8.98 17.33 -6.19
C VAL A 18 10.33 16.85 -6.75
N ALA A 19 11.38 17.65 -6.53
CA ALA A 19 12.74 17.32 -6.87
C ALA A 19 13.69 17.90 -5.81
N TYR A 20 14.74 17.16 -5.46
CA TYR A 20 15.72 17.56 -4.47
C TYR A 20 16.32 18.94 -4.77
N GLU A 21 16.61 19.24 -6.04
CA GLU A 21 17.18 20.49 -6.49
C GLU A 21 16.25 21.71 -6.27
N SER A 22 14.93 21.46 -6.20
CA SER A 22 13.94 22.53 -5.98
C SER A 22 13.87 22.96 -4.52
N SER A 23 14.15 22.07 -3.59
CA SER A 23 14.15 22.37 -2.15
C SER A 23 14.98 21.33 -1.36
N PRO A 24 16.32 21.42 -1.40
CA PRO A 24 17.19 20.40 -0.78
C PRO A 24 16.95 20.23 0.72
N ALA A 25 16.80 21.34 1.46
CA ALA A 25 16.60 21.31 2.90
C ALA A 25 15.28 20.62 3.31
N THR A 26 14.18 20.95 2.66
CA THR A 26 12.88 20.35 3.00
C THR A 26 12.75 18.93 2.51
N SER A 27 13.40 18.57 1.41
CA SER A 27 13.50 17.17 0.93
C SER A 27 14.26 16.29 1.92
N GLN A 28 15.37 16.80 2.48
CA GLN A 28 16.09 16.09 3.53
C GLN A 28 15.26 15.94 4.81
N MET A 29 14.55 16.99 5.23
CA MET A 29 13.63 16.93 6.39
C MET A 29 12.53 15.89 6.17
N GLU A 30 11.98 15.79 4.97
CA GLU A 30 10.96 14.80 4.62
C GLU A 30 11.49 13.37 4.73
N GLU A 31 12.71 13.13 4.23
CA GLU A 31 13.38 11.84 4.34
C GLU A 31 13.62 11.46 5.82
N GLU A 32 14.12 12.37 6.63
CA GLU A 32 14.34 12.17 8.07
C GLU A 32 13.04 11.80 8.78
N VAL A 33 11.94 12.52 8.51
CA VAL A 33 10.61 12.24 9.08
C VAL A 33 10.11 10.87 8.61
N GLY A 34 10.28 10.52 7.34
CA GLY A 34 9.92 9.21 6.80
C GLY A 34 10.64 8.07 7.52
N MET A 35 11.94 8.21 7.76
CA MET A 35 12.74 7.23 8.52
C MET A 35 12.32 7.15 10.00
N GLU A 36 11.97 8.27 10.63
CA GLU A 36 11.49 8.30 12.01
C GLU A 36 10.15 7.56 12.14
N PHE A 37 9.21 7.76 11.21
CA PHE A 37 7.96 7.02 11.16
C PHE A 37 8.19 5.51 10.90
N ALA A 38 9.07 5.16 9.98
CA ALA A 38 9.42 3.77 9.73
C ALA A 38 9.96 3.10 11.01
N LYS A 39 10.84 3.78 11.75
CA LYS A 39 11.35 3.30 13.04
C LYS A 39 10.25 3.17 14.09
N LEU A 40 9.33 4.14 14.18
CA LEU A 40 8.19 4.10 15.10
C LEU A 40 7.29 2.88 14.82
N MET A 41 7.12 2.54 13.54
CA MET A 41 6.35 1.37 13.09
C MET A 41 7.15 0.07 13.09
N SER A 42 8.39 0.09 13.61
CA SER A 42 9.30 -1.07 13.67
C SER A 42 9.68 -1.65 12.29
N TYR A 43 9.65 -0.86 11.25
CA TYR A 43 10.19 -1.24 9.95
C TYR A 43 11.73 -1.16 9.99
N LYS A 44 12.38 -2.23 9.56
CA LYS A 44 13.81 -2.25 9.35
C LYS A 44 14.10 -1.62 7.97
N ASP A 45 15.00 -0.65 7.94
CA ASP A 45 15.41 0.04 6.71
C ASP A 45 14.22 0.63 5.90
N GLY A 46 13.16 1.03 6.62
CA GLY A 46 11.98 1.63 6.03
C GLY A 46 12.20 3.07 5.60
N TRP A 47 11.47 3.48 4.58
CA TRP A 47 11.44 4.83 4.04
C TRP A 47 9.99 5.29 3.87
N GLY A 48 9.77 6.60 3.80
CA GLY A 48 8.46 7.19 3.56
C GLY A 48 8.58 8.60 3.01
N HIS A 49 7.48 9.13 2.52
CA HIS A 49 7.36 10.52 2.08
C HIS A 49 6.05 11.12 2.56
N ILE A 50 5.94 12.44 2.48
CA ILE A 50 4.77 13.19 2.93
C ILE A 50 3.92 13.58 1.72
N VAL A 51 2.63 13.30 1.81
CA VAL A 51 1.64 13.67 0.80
C VAL A 51 0.68 14.74 1.34
N ALA A 52 -0.14 15.31 0.46
CA ALA A 52 -0.98 16.46 0.78
C ALA A 52 -1.98 16.23 1.92
N ASP A 53 -2.52 15.00 2.03
CA ASP A 53 -3.48 14.63 3.08
C ASP A 53 -3.58 13.10 3.28
N GLY A 54 -4.34 12.70 4.32
CA GLY A 54 -4.56 11.29 4.64
C GLY A 54 -5.33 10.51 3.58
N SER A 55 -6.21 11.17 2.80
CA SER A 55 -6.93 10.49 1.71
C SER A 55 -5.98 10.11 0.57
N LEU A 56 -5.04 11.00 0.26
CA LEU A 56 -4.00 10.72 -0.74
C LEU A 56 -3.03 9.65 -0.23
N ALA A 57 -2.63 9.70 1.05
CA ALA A 57 -1.80 8.66 1.66
C ALA A 57 -2.48 7.27 1.60
N ASN A 58 -3.78 7.19 1.89
CA ASN A 58 -4.54 5.95 1.77
C ASN A 58 -4.64 5.46 0.32
N LEU A 59 -4.83 6.37 -0.63
CA LEU A 59 -4.85 6.05 -2.06
C LEU A 59 -3.49 5.50 -2.52
N GLU A 60 -2.40 6.14 -2.11
CA GLU A 60 -1.05 5.69 -2.46
C GLU A 60 -0.73 4.33 -1.84
N GLY A 61 -1.08 4.10 -0.58
CA GLY A 61 -0.89 2.80 0.07
C GLY A 61 -1.58 1.66 -0.70
N LEU A 62 -2.82 1.89 -1.12
CA LEU A 62 -3.56 0.91 -1.93
C LEU A 62 -2.97 0.78 -3.35
N TRP A 63 -2.53 1.88 -3.94
CA TRP A 63 -1.87 1.90 -5.25
C TRP A 63 -0.54 1.14 -5.25
N TYR A 64 0.28 1.29 -4.21
CA TYR A 64 1.51 0.51 -4.05
C TYR A 64 1.20 -0.98 -3.90
N ALA A 65 0.26 -1.35 -3.04
CA ALA A 65 -0.14 -2.75 -2.87
C ALA A 65 -0.61 -3.36 -4.19
N ARG A 66 -1.48 -2.67 -4.94
CA ARG A 66 -1.94 -3.07 -6.27
C ARG A 66 -0.79 -3.30 -7.24
N ASN A 67 0.13 -2.34 -7.32
CA ASN A 67 1.21 -2.39 -8.29
C ASN A 67 2.20 -3.51 -7.97
N ILE A 68 2.65 -3.62 -6.72
CA ILE A 68 3.65 -4.61 -6.30
C ILE A 68 3.07 -6.02 -6.38
N LYS A 69 1.86 -6.23 -5.85
CA LYS A 69 1.24 -7.56 -5.83
C LYS A 69 0.90 -8.10 -7.22
N SER A 70 0.77 -7.25 -8.23
CA SER A 70 0.54 -7.69 -9.60
C SER A 70 1.82 -8.13 -10.35
N LEU A 71 3.00 -7.76 -9.86
CA LEU A 71 4.27 -8.07 -10.54
C LEU A 71 4.53 -9.57 -10.72
N PRO A 72 4.27 -10.46 -9.74
CA PRO A 72 4.50 -11.90 -9.95
C PRO A 72 3.64 -12.50 -11.06
N LEU A 73 2.42 -12.00 -11.27
CA LEU A 73 1.58 -12.44 -12.39
C LEU A 73 2.12 -11.93 -13.72
N ALA A 74 2.65 -10.70 -13.75
CA ALA A 74 3.33 -10.17 -14.93
C ALA A 74 4.65 -10.92 -15.24
N MET A 75 5.41 -11.30 -14.20
CA MET A 75 6.61 -12.14 -14.37
C MET A 75 6.26 -13.49 -14.98
N LYS A 76 5.13 -14.08 -14.65
CA LYS A 76 4.66 -15.33 -15.26
C LYS A 76 4.45 -15.22 -16.77
N GLU A 77 4.15 -14.02 -17.28
CA GLU A 77 4.00 -13.76 -18.71
C GLU A 77 5.33 -13.42 -19.38
N VAL A 78 6.20 -12.64 -18.72
CA VAL A 78 7.41 -12.04 -19.33
C VAL A 78 8.66 -12.87 -19.08
N THR A 79 8.77 -13.43 -17.88
CA THR A 79 9.92 -14.21 -17.39
C THR A 79 9.45 -15.46 -16.65
N PRO A 80 8.72 -16.37 -17.34
CA PRO A 80 8.07 -17.52 -16.71
C PRO A 80 9.04 -18.44 -15.94
N GLU A 81 10.30 -18.47 -16.32
CA GLU A 81 11.35 -19.23 -15.65
C GLU A 81 11.60 -18.80 -14.20
N LEU A 82 11.43 -17.50 -13.87
CA LEU A 82 11.63 -16.98 -12.51
C LEU A 82 10.57 -17.50 -11.52
N VAL A 83 9.42 -17.84 -12.01
CA VAL A 83 8.25 -18.22 -11.20
C VAL A 83 7.73 -19.61 -11.59
N ALA A 84 8.59 -20.41 -12.25
CA ALA A 84 8.24 -21.74 -12.75
C ALA A 84 7.66 -22.63 -11.64
N GLY A 85 6.60 -23.36 -11.97
CA GLY A 85 5.92 -24.28 -11.04
C GLY A 85 5.01 -23.63 -10.01
N LYS A 86 4.96 -22.29 -9.91
CA LYS A 86 4.07 -21.60 -8.97
C LYS A 86 2.68 -21.37 -9.59
N SER A 87 1.65 -21.67 -8.82
CA SER A 87 0.27 -21.30 -9.12
C SER A 87 0.04 -19.79 -8.92
N ASP A 88 -1.03 -19.22 -9.49
CA ASP A 88 -1.39 -17.83 -9.26
C ASP A 88 -1.60 -17.53 -7.76
N TRP A 89 -2.16 -18.48 -7.00
CA TRP A 89 -2.31 -18.38 -5.55
C TRP A 89 -0.95 -18.22 -4.84
N GLU A 90 0.03 -19.05 -5.18
CA GLU A 90 1.37 -18.96 -4.59
C GLU A 90 2.07 -17.65 -4.97
N LEU A 91 1.92 -17.20 -6.21
CA LEU A 91 2.46 -15.92 -6.68
C LEU A 91 1.86 -14.72 -5.91
N MET A 92 0.54 -14.75 -5.70
CA MET A 92 -0.15 -13.67 -4.97
C MET A 92 0.17 -13.65 -3.47
N ASN A 93 0.73 -14.73 -2.92
CA ASN A 93 1.16 -14.83 -1.52
C ASN A 93 2.65 -14.58 -1.30
N LEU A 94 3.40 -14.26 -2.34
CA LEU A 94 4.80 -13.84 -2.17
C LEU A 94 4.85 -12.56 -1.31
N SER A 95 5.83 -12.49 -0.43
CA SER A 95 6.12 -11.26 0.32
C SER A 95 6.63 -10.16 -0.61
N THR A 96 6.54 -8.92 -0.17
CA THR A 96 7.10 -7.78 -0.91
C THR A 96 8.60 -7.96 -1.16
N GLU A 97 9.34 -8.45 -0.16
CA GLU A 97 10.78 -8.73 -0.27
C GLU A 97 11.08 -9.78 -1.35
N GLU A 98 10.33 -10.90 -1.37
CA GLU A 98 10.50 -11.92 -2.41
C GLU A 98 10.21 -11.36 -3.81
N ILE A 99 9.15 -10.55 -3.95
CA ILE A 99 8.79 -9.91 -5.22
C ILE A 99 9.92 -8.98 -5.69
N MET A 100 10.45 -8.15 -4.79
CA MET A 100 11.53 -7.21 -5.13
C MET A 100 12.82 -7.95 -5.49
N ASN A 101 13.20 -8.99 -4.75
CA ASN A 101 14.37 -9.81 -5.06
C ASN A 101 14.26 -10.48 -6.44
N LEU A 102 13.07 -10.97 -6.81
CA LEU A 102 12.83 -11.51 -8.15
C LEU A 102 12.98 -10.42 -9.22
N LEU A 103 12.44 -9.24 -8.98
CA LEU A 103 12.53 -8.12 -9.93
C LEU A 103 13.98 -7.66 -10.13
N ASP A 104 14.74 -7.56 -9.05
CA ASP A 104 16.15 -7.14 -9.05
C ASP A 104 17.06 -8.17 -9.76
N SER A 105 16.62 -9.42 -9.86
CA SER A 105 17.37 -10.47 -10.60
C SER A 105 17.30 -10.33 -12.13
N VAL A 106 16.39 -9.50 -12.64
CA VAL A 106 16.16 -9.28 -14.08
C VAL A 106 16.00 -7.79 -14.43
N PRO A 107 16.99 -6.96 -14.12
CA PRO A 107 16.88 -5.50 -14.24
C PRO A 107 16.52 -5.04 -15.67
N GLU A 108 16.96 -5.76 -16.70
CA GLU A 108 16.66 -5.47 -18.10
C GLU A 108 15.20 -5.75 -18.50
N LYS A 109 14.44 -6.50 -17.67
CA LYS A 109 13.04 -6.83 -17.91
C LYS A 109 12.04 -6.02 -17.08
N ILE A 110 12.53 -5.16 -16.19
CA ILE A 110 11.68 -4.40 -15.24
C ILE A 110 10.56 -3.62 -15.96
N ASP A 111 10.88 -2.90 -17.02
CA ASP A 111 9.89 -2.08 -17.72
C ASP A 111 8.88 -2.94 -18.47
N GLU A 112 9.30 -4.06 -19.04
CA GLU A 112 8.41 -5.02 -19.69
C GLU A 112 7.47 -5.69 -18.68
N ILE A 113 7.98 -6.12 -17.52
CA ILE A 113 7.18 -6.68 -16.42
C ILE A 113 6.16 -5.63 -15.93
N LYS A 114 6.59 -4.39 -15.69
CA LYS A 114 5.68 -3.30 -15.29
C LYS A 114 4.59 -3.04 -16.33
N ALA A 115 4.90 -3.11 -17.62
CA ALA A 115 3.93 -2.96 -18.71
C ALA A 115 2.91 -4.11 -18.79
N HIS A 116 3.21 -5.26 -18.20
CA HIS A 116 2.32 -6.42 -18.10
C HIS A 116 1.61 -6.54 -16.73
N SER A 117 1.77 -5.57 -15.85
CA SER A 117 1.20 -5.54 -14.50
C SER A 117 -0.09 -4.69 -14.40
N ALA A 118 -0.62 -4.56 -13.19
CA ALA A 118 -1.77 -3.69 -12.88
C ALA A 118 -1.50 -2.21 -13.21
N ARG A 119 -0.25 -1.79 -13.40
CA ARG A 119 0.08 -0.44 -13.88
C ARG A 119 -0.48 -0.17 -15.27
N SER A 120 -0.66 -1.20 -16.08
CA SER A 120 -1.24 -1.15 -17.42
C SER A 120 -2.66 -1.76 -17.47
N GLY A 121 -3.32 -1.85 -16.32
CA GLY A 121 -4.69 -2.35 -16.20
C GLY A 121 -4.83 -3.87 -16.29
N LYS A 122 -3.72 -4.64 -16.21
CA LYS A 122 -3.75 -6.10 -16.30
C LYS A 122 -3.86 -6.73 -14.90
N HIS A 123 -4.46 -7.92 -14.82
CA HIS A 123 -4.57 -8.76 -13.61
C HIS A 123 -5.35 -8.13 -12.44
N LEU A 124 -6.08 -7.03 -12.65
CA LEU A 124 -6.81 -6.35 -11.59
C LEU A 124 -7.82 -7.29 -10.89
N GLU A 125 -8.46 -8.16 -11.66
CA GLU A 125 -9.42 -9.15 -11.16
C GLU A 125 -8.82 -10.26 -10.29
N LYS A 126 -7.48 -10.43 -10.33
CA LYS A 126 -6.75 -11.46 -9.59
C LYS A 126 -6.13 -10.98 -8.28
N LEU A 127 -6.15 -9.67 -8.02
CA LEU A 127 -5.44 -9.08 -6.88
C LEU A 127 -6.04 -9.46 -5.52
N GLY A 128 -7.31 -9.89 -5.51
CA GLY A 128 -8.00 -10.35 -4.30
C GLY A 128 -8.61 -9.21 -3.47
N LYS A 129 -8.75 -9.44 -2.16
CA LYS A 129 -9.56 -8.62 -1.27
C LYS A 129 -8.73 -7.62 -0.47
N TRP A 130 -9.30 -6.43 -0.25
CA TRP A 130 -8.79 -5.39 0.62
C TRP A 130 -9.62 -5.32 1.89
N LEU A 131 -9.04 -5.70 3.03
CA LEU A 131 -9.76 -5.80 4.30
C LEU A 131 -9.60 -4.49 5.07
N VAL A 132 -10.72 -3.90 5.49
CA VAL A 132 -10.75 -2.61 6.20
C VAL A 132 -11.67 -2.70 7.41
N PRO A 133 -11.41 -2.02 8.53
CA PRO A 133 -12.36 -2.01 9.65
C PRO A 133 -13.68 -1.37 9.21
N GLN A 134 -14.77 -1.79 9.83
CA GLN A 134 -16.11 -1.24 9.55
C GLN A 134 -16.16 0.29 9.79
N THR A 135 -15.39 0.78 10.76
CA THR A 135 -15.21 2.22 11.07
C THR A 135 -14.24 2.96 10.16
N LYS A 136 -13.86 2.36 9.02
CA LYS A 136 -12.93 2.94 8.07
C LYS A 136 -13.30 4.33 7.61
N HIS A 137 -12.30 5.16 7.30
CA HIS A 137 -12.50 6.40 6.56
C HIS A 137 -13.00 6.12 5.13
N TYR A 138 -13.89 6.96 4.60
CA TYR A 138 -14.50 6.78 3.27
C TYR A 138 -13.49 6.81 2.11
N SER A 139 -12.29 7.36 2.32
CA SER A 139 -11.23 7.41 1.30
C SER A 139 -10.81 6.02 0.78
N TRP A 140 -10.96 4.97 1.59
CA TRP A 140 -10.65 3.60 1.16
C TRP A 140 -11.56 3.13 0.01
N LEU A 141 -12.85 3.45 0.07
CA LEU A 141 -13.78 3.13 -1.01
C LEU A 141 -13.48 3.97 -2.25
N LYS A 142 -13.22 5.28 -2.08
CA LYS A 142 -12.82 6.15 -3.19
C LYS A 142 -11.52 5.70 -3.82
N ALA A 143 -10.52 5.30 -3.03
CA ALA A 143 -9.26 4.80 -3.54
C ALA A 143 -9.45 3.54 -4.38
N ALA A 144 -10.26 2.57 -3.90
CA ALA A 144 -10.56 1.35 -4.64
C ALA A 144 -11.24 1.62 -5.99
N ASP A 145 -12.16 2.60 -6.02
CA ASP A 145 -12.83 3.06 -7.24
C ASP A 145 -11.83 3.73 -8.20
N ILE A 146 -11.12 4.75 -7.73
CA ILE A 146 -10.17 5.55 -8.55
C ILE A 146 -9.09 4.66 -9.19
N ILE A 147 -8.51 3.72 -8.45
CA ILE A 147 -7.44 2.86 -8.97
C ILE A 147 -7.94 1.58 -9.66
N GLY A 148 -9.25 1.42 -9.81
CA GLY A 148 -9.88 0.39 -10.64
C GLY A 148 -9.83 -1.04 -10.08
N ILE A 149 -9.63 -1.24 -8.78
CA ILE A 149 -9.72 -2.57 -8.17
C ILE A 149 -11.17 -3.01 -7.92
N GLY A 150 -12.11 -2.05 -7.86
CA GLY A 150 -13.53 -2.29 -7.66
C GLY A 150 -13.94 -2.31 -6.18
N LEU A 151 -15.15 -1.78 -5.91
CA LEU A 151 -15.70 -1.67 -4.56
C LEU A 151 -16.00 -3.04 -3.92
N ASP A 152 -16.35 -4.03 -4.72
CA ASP A 152 -16.65 -5.40 -4.29
C ASP A 152 -15.38 -6.13 -3.75
N GLN A 153 -14.21 -5.57 -3.99
CA GLN A 153 -12.98 -6.10 -3.43
C GLN A 153 -12.70 -5.58 -2.02
N VAL A 154 -13.41 -4.55 -1.55
CA VAL A 154 -13.24 -3.96 -0.22
C VAL A 154 -14.19 -4.63 0.77
N ILE A 155 -13.63 -5.47 1.65
CA ILE A 155 -14.41 -6.20 2.65
C ILE A 155 -14.31 -5.45 3.99
N PRO A 156 -15.45 -5.01 4.57
CA PRO A 156 -15.47 -4.46 5.92
C PRO A 156 -15.32 -5.57 6.96
N VAL A 157 -14.33 -5.44 7.84
CA VAL A 157 -14.16 -6.30 9.00
C VAL A 157 -14.96 -5.72 10.17
N PRO A 158 -15.79 -6.48 10.87
CA PRO A 158 -16.51 -6.02 12.05
C PRO A 158 -15.58 -5.44 13.13
N VAL A 159 -16.12 -4.58 13.97
CA VAL A 159 -15.43 -4.04 15.14
C VAL A 159 -15.99 -4.63 16.43
N ASP A 160 -15.16 -4.66 17.47
CA ASP A 160 -15.54 -5.06 18.81
C ASP A 160 -16.34 -3.96 19.55
N HIS A 161 -16.67 -4.18 20.83
CA HIS A 161 -17.39 -3.21 21.66
C HIS A 161 -16.58 -1.93 21.99
N ASN A 162 -15.27 -1.92 21.70
CA ASN A 162 -14.40 -0.76 21.83
C ASN A 162 -14.14 -0.09 20.47
N TYR A 163 -14.90 -0.43 19.44
CA TYR A 163 -14.77 0.06 18.06
C TYR A 163 -13.44 -0.27 17.39
N ARG A 164 -12.68 -1.23 17.92
CA ARG A 164 -11.45 -1.75 17.32
C ARG A 164 -11.79 -2.90 16.39
N MET A 165 -10.98 -3.09 15.33
CA MET A 165 -11.14 -4.25 14.46
C MET A 165 -11.20 -5.54 15.27
N ASP A 166 -12.28 -6.32 15.13
CA ASP A 166 -12.42 -7.61 15.79
C ASP A 166 -11.46 -8.61 15.14
N ILE A 167 -10.45 -9.00 15.91
CA ILE A 167 -9.39 -9.90 15.43
C ILE A 167 -9.92 -11.31 15.17
N ASN A 168 -10.93 -11.76 15.90
CA ASN A 168 -11.54 -13.09 15.68
C ASN A 168 -12.30 -13.11 14.34
N GLU A 169 -13.05 -12.05 14.03
CA GLU A 169 -13.74 -11.92 12.76
C GLU A 169 -12.76 -11.72 11.60
N LEU A 170 -11.68 -10.96 11.82
CA LEU A 170 -10.59 -10.85 10.83
C LEU A 170 -10.00 -12.22 10.53
N GLU A 171 -9.64 -13.00 11.55
CA GLU A 171 -9.07 -14.35 11.37
C GLU A 171 -10.02 -15.27 10.61
N LYS A 172 -11.31 -15.23 10.93
CA LYS A 172 -12.35 -16.02 10.26
C LYS A 172 -12.46 -15.65 8.76
N ILE A 173 -12.46 -14.35 8.44
CA ILE A 173 -12.48 -13.86 7.05
C ILE A 173 -11.21 -14.33 6.31
N VAL A 174 -10.04 -14.14 6.91
CA VAL A 174 -8.75 -14.54 6.31
C VAL A 174 -8.70 -16.05 6.04
N ARG A 175 -9.14 -16.88 7.01
CA ARG A 175 -9.20 -18.34 6.83
C ARG A 175 -10.18 -18.75 5.74
N GLY A 176 -11.34 -18.08 5.64
CA GLY A 176 -12.32 -18.32 4.58
C GLY A 176 -11.74 -18.01 3.19
N LEU A 177 -11.14 -16.83 3.03
CA LEU A 177 -10.49 -16.43 1.78
C LEU A 177 -9.35 -17.38 1.38
N ALA A 178 -8.54 -17.79 2.36
CA ALA A 178 -7.45 -18.74 2.12
C ALA A 178 -7.96 -20.12 1.67
N ALA A 179 -9.06 -20.61 2.26
CA ALA A 179 -9.69 -21.88 1.85
C ALA A 179 -10.21 -21.83 0.42
N GLU A 180 -10.71 -20.67 -0.01
CA GLU A 180 -11.17 -20.40 -1.38
C GLU A 180 -10.04 -20.04 -2.35
N LYS A 181 -8.79 -19.98 -1.87
CA LYS A 181 -7.63 -19.48 -2.62
C LYS A 181 -7.85 -18.07 -3.19
N THR A 182 -8.62 -17.24 -2.48
CA THR A 182 -8.80 -15.83 -2.79
C THR A 182 -7.70 -15.01 -2.12
N PRO A 183 -6.85 -14.31 -2.88
CA PRO A 183 -5.75 -13.54 -2.32
C PRO A 183 -6.22 -12.38 -1.43
N ILE A 184 -5.36 -11.93 -0.54
CA ILE A 184 -5.56 -10.72 0.25
C ILE A 184 -4.54 -9.69 -0.23
N LEU A 185 -5.05 -8.59 -0.81
CA LEU A 185 -4.23 -7.50 -1.29
C LEU A 185 -3.60 -6.72 -0.12
N GLY A 186 -4.35 -6.58 0.97
CA GLY A 186 -3.86 -5.96 2.18
C GLY A 186 -4.92 -5.87 3.27
N VAL A 187 -4.47 -5.52 4.47
CA VAL A 187 -5.31 -5.28 5.66
C VAL A 187 -4.99 -3.90 6.21
N VAL A 188 -6.02 -3.09 6.44
CA VAL A 188 -5.87 -1.75 7.00
C VAL A 188 -5.97 -1.81 8.53
N GLY A 189 -4.91 -1.37 9.20
CA GLY A 189 -4.94 -1.06 10.63
C GLY A 189 -5.22 0.43 10.83
N VAL A 190 -6.24 0.77 11.60
CA VAL A 190 -6.52 2.16 12.00
C VAL A 190 -5.97 2.39 13.40
N VAL A 191 -5.16 3.44 13.55
CA VAL A 191 -4.57 3.84 14.83
C VAL A 191 -5.21 5.16 15.25
N GLY A 192 -6.29 5.06 16.02
CA GLY A 192 -7.11 6.19 16.45
C GLY A 192 -8.16 6.61 15.43
N SER A 193 -9.43 6.25 15.68
CA SER A 193 -10.56 6.78 14.90
C SER A 193 -10.96 8.19 15.38
N THR A 194 -11.65 8.94 14.52
CA THR A 194 -12.03 10.34 14.82
C THR A 194 -13.03 10.44 15.96
N GLU A 195 -14.04 9.58 15.95
CA GLU A 195 -15.16 9.70 16.93
C GLU A 195 -14.84 8.94 18.22
N GLU A 196 -14.34 7.70 18.10
CA GLU A 196 -14.15 6.80 19.24
C GLU A 196 -12.74 6.85 19.82
N GLY A 197 -11.75 7.30 19.05
CA GLY A 197 -10.33 7.27 19.41
C GLY A 197 -9.75 5.86 19.52
N ALA A 198 -10.40 4.90 18.87
CA ALA A 198 -10.08 3.48 18.98
C ALA A 198 -8.92 3.07 18.08
#